data_0a7a944850f0d0eb9e5f50b244bcae89
#
_entry.id   0a7a944850f0d0eb9e5f50b244bcae89
#
_cell.length_a   1.000
_cell.length_b   1.000
_cell.length_c   1.000
_cell.angle_alpha   90.00
_cell.angle_beta   90.00
_cell.angle_gamma   90.00
#
_symmetry.space_group_name_H-M   'P 1'
#
loop_
_entity.id
_entity.type
_entity.pdbx_description
1 polymer ?
#
loop_
_entity_poly.entity_id
_entity_poly.type
_entity_poly.pdbx_seq_one_letter_code
_entity_poly.pdbx_strand_id
1 'polypeptide(L)'
;MMQNLSMHVLDIAANSVRAKASRVMITIEDSVLHNEIKITVSDNGCGMNEAMCQQVQDPFFTSRTTRKIGLGVPFFKELSEQCGGEFCLVSKEGAGTTISASMQRDHWDTPPMGDMGDAVMIAAVADCSVHFIFTYQNDTGCFVFDTQEIKAILGDEVSIADAEIMLWCKEYINQGIAMGNKEEDL
;
A
#
# COMPACT_ATOMS: atom_id res chain seq x y z
N MET A 1 -18.06 -0.27 -0.30
CA MET A 1 -17.16 -1.09 0.52
C MET A 1 -16.04 -1.57 -0.39
N MET A 2 -14.79 -1.39 -0.02
CA MET A 2 -13.66 -1.90 -0.79
C MET A 2 -13.66 -3.43 -0.70
N GLN A 3 -13.52 -4.11 -1.86
CA GLN A 3 -13.75 -5.56 -1.94
C GLN A 3 -12.48 -6.38 -1.65
N ASN A 4 -11.31 -5.75 -1.61
CA ASN A 4 -10.02 -6.42 -1.39
C ASN A 4 -8.97 -5.47 -0.79
N LEU A 5 -7.88 -6.03 -0.27
CA LEU A 5 -6.81 -5.29 0.40
C LEU A 5 -6.04 -4.40 -0.58
N SER A 6 -5.89 -4.81 -1.84
CA SER A 6 -5.18 -4.02 -2.86
C SER A 6 -5.83 -2.66 -3.12
N MET A 7 -7.16 -2.54 -2.98
CA MET A 7 -7.86 -1.25 -3.11
C MET A 7 -7.54 -0.30 -1.96
N HIS A 8 -7.39 -0.81 -0.73
CA HIS A 8 -6.95 0.01 0.42
C HIS A 8 -5.51 0.49 0.22
N VAL A 9 -4.62 -0.40 -0.24
CA VAL A 9 -3.23 -0.06 -0.55
C VAL A 9 -3.17 1.03 -1.61
N LEU A 10 -3.94 0.91 -2.69
CA LEU A 10 -4.00 1.91 -3.75
C LEU A 10 -4.44 3.28 -3.22
N ASP A 11 -5.50 3.33 -2.40
CA ASP A 11 -6.00 4.59 -1.86
C ASP A 11 -4.97 5.28 -0.93
N ILE A 12 -4.29 4.50 -0.08
CA ILE A 12 -3.26 5.04 0.81
C ILE A 12 -2.04 5.49 0.00
N ALA A 13 -1.56 4.69 -0.96
CA ALA A 13 -0.43 5.04 -1.82
C ALA A 13 -0.74 6.30 -2.68
N ALA A 14 -1.97 6.44 -3.17
CA ALA A 14 -2.40 7.64 -3.89
C ALA A 14 -2.42 8.89 -2.98
N ASN A 15 -2.65 8.74 -1.67
CA ASN A 15 -2.51 9.84 -0.72
C ASN A 15 -1.05 10.28 -0.60
N SER A 16 -0.10 9.33 -0.57
CA SER A 16 1.33 9.62 -0.52
C SER A 16 1.80 10.41 -1.76
N VAL A 17 1.34 10.03 -2.96
CA VAL A 17 1.61 10.80 -4.19
C VAL A 17 1.05 12.22 -4.09
N ARG A 18 -0.20 12.37 -3.61
CA ARG A 18 -0.82 13.69 -3.39
C ARG A 18 -0.08 14.53 -2.35
N ALA A 19 0.52 13.89 -1.34
CA ALA A 19 1.37 14.53 -0.33
C ALA A 19 2.76 14.94 -0.87
N LYS A 20 3.01 14.77 -2.20
CA LYS A 20 4.27 15.10 -2.86
C LYS A 20 5.46 14.32 -2.29
N ALA A 21 5.23 13.05 -1.93
CA ALA A 21 6.30 12.14 -1.59
C ALA A 21 7.22 11.92 -2.79
N SER A 22 8.51 11.85 -2.56
CA SER A 22 9.48 11.38 -3.55
C SER A 22 9.78 9.89 -3.42
N ARG A 23 9.37 9.27 -2.30
CA ARG A 23 9.50 7.84 -2.04
C ARG A 23 8.26 7.32 -1.30
N VAL A 24 7.75 6.18 -1.76
CA VAL A 24 6.67 5.42 -1.12
C VAL A 24 7.12 3.99 -0.95
N MET A 25 6.97 3.47 0.25
CA MET A 25 7.28 2.08 0.61
C MET A 25 5.98 1.40 1.02
N ILE A 26 5.68 0.27 0.39
CA ILE A 26 4.52 -0.57 0.68
C ILE A 26 5.07 -1.92 1.14
N THR A 27 4.74 -2.33 2.36
CA THR A 27 5.15 -3.62 2.92
C THR A 27 3.91 -4.41 3.30
N ILE A 28 3.85 -5.66 2.87
CA ILE A 28 2.85 -6.64 3.28
C ILE A 28 3.58 -7.77 3.97
N GLU A 29 3.20 -8.02 5.21
CA GLU A 29 3.63 -9.16 6.02
C GLU A 29 2.43 -10.10 6.16
N ASP A 30 2.51 -11.30 5.57
CA ASP A 30 1.44 -12.30 5.56
C ASP A 30 1.94 -13.56 6.28
N SER A 31 1.55 -13.74 7.53
CA SER A 31 2.01 -14.86 8.36
C SER A 31 0.85 -15.81 8.68
N VAL A 32 0.97 -17.05 8.24
CA VAL A 32 0.11 -18.15 8.64
C VAL A 32 0.40 -18.55 10.08
N LEU A 33 1.69 -18.57 10.46
CA LEU A 33 2.12 -18.97 11.80
C LEU A 33 1.58 -18.05 12.89
N HIS A 34 1.48 -16.74 12.61
CA HIS A 34 0.96 -15.76 13.56
C HIS A 34 -0.51 -15.42 13.31
N ASN A 35 -1.12 -16.01 12.27
CA ASN A 35 -2.49 -15.71 11.83
C ASN A 35 -2.72 -14.21 11.61
N GLU A 36 -1.77 -13.54 10.98
CA GLU A 36 -1.78 -12.09 10.78
C GLU A 36 -1.44 -11.70 9.35
N ILE A 37 -2.20 -10.74 8.83
CA ILE A 37 -1.79 -9.94 7.67
C ILE A 37 -1.57 -8.52 8.17
N LYS A 38 -0.37 -7.98 7.92
CA LYS A 38 -0.04 -6.59 8.24
C LYS A 38 0.39 -5.84 7.00
N ILE A 39 -0.22 -4.70 6.77
CA ILE A 39 0.06 -3.82 5.64
C ILE A 39 0.58 -2.50 6.19
N THR A 40 1.75 -2.09 5.70
CA THR A 40 2.37 -0.81 6.06
C THR A 40 2.64 -0.01 4.79
N VAL A 41 2.18 1.24 4.75
CA VAL A 41 2.51 2.21 3.70
C VAL A 41 3.21 3.40 4.37
N SER A 42 4.43 3.69 3.93
CA SER A 42 5.25 4.77 4.45
C SER A 42 5.72 5.68 3.32
N ASP A 43 5.64 6.98 3.53
CA ASP A 43 6.08 7.99 2.58
C ASP A 43 6.90 9.10 3.25
N ASN A 44 7.65 9.82 2.45
CA ASN A 44 8.40 11.00 2.84
C ASN A 44 7.78 12.32 2.32
N GLY A 45 6.46 12.36 2.19
CA GLY A 45 5.72 13.53 1.73
C GLY A 45 5.64 14.65 2.76
N CYS A 46 4.71 15.58 2.55
CA CYS A 46 4.58 16.77 3.43
C CYS A 46 4.19 16.42 4.87
N GLY A 47 3.70 15.22 5.14
CA GLY A 47 3.23 14.82 6.46
C GLY A 47 2.01 15.62 6.95
N MET A 48 1.66 15.39 8.19
CA MET A 48 0.50 16.00 8.86
C MET A 48 0.87 16.43 10.28
N ASN A 49 0.23 17.51 10.75
CA ASN A 49 0.25 17.85 12.17
C ASN A 49 -0.74 16.98 12.96
N GLU A 50 -0.68 17.05 14.29
CA GLU A 50 -1.49 16.22 15.18
C GLU A 50 -3.00 16.39 14.96
N ALA A 51 -3.47 17.61 14.75
CA ALA A 51 -4.88 17.88 14.48
C ALA A 51 -5.35 17.21 13.18
N MET A 52 -4.55 17.27 12.12
CA MET A 52 -4.85 16.56 10.87
C MET A 52 -4.81 15.04 11.03
N CYS A 53 -3.87 14.50 11.82
CA CYS A 53 -3.80 13.05 12.08
C CYS A 53 -5.07 12.52 12.77
N GLN A 54 -5.66 13.30 13.67
CA GLN A 54 -6.93 12.97 14.29
C GLN A 54 -8.09 13.05 13.30
N GLN A 55 -8.12 14.12 12.50
CA GLN A 55 -9.18 14.38 11.54
C GLN A 55 -9.24 13.34 10.41
N VAL A 56 -8.09 12.92 9.88
CA VAL A 56 -8.09 11.97 8.74
C VAL A 56 -8.57 10.56 9.12
N GLN A 57 -8.63 10.25 10.40
CA GLN A 57 -9.14 8.99 10.93
C GLN A 57 -10.66 9.02 11.20
N ASP A 58 -11.29 10.19 11.17
CA ASP A 58 -12.73 10.34 11.42
C ASP A 58 -13.51 10.22 10.10
N PRO A 59 -14.35 9.17 9.93
CA PRO A 59 -15.15 8.98 8.72
C PRO A 59 -16.17 10.09 8.48
N PHE A 60 -16.52 10.85 9.50
CA PHE A 60 -17.46 11.99 9.42
C PHE A 60 -16.78 13.32 9.12
N PHE A 61 -15.46 13.38 9.20
CA PHE A 61 -14.67 14.56 8.91
C PHE A 61 -14.41 14.74 7.41
N THR A 62 -15.46 14.74 6.60
CA THR A 62 -15.40 15.15 5.19
C THR A 62 -15.87 16.61 5.12
N SER A 63 -15.00 17.57 5.41
CA SER A 63 -15.33 18.97 5.17
C SER A 63 -15.51 19.19 3.66
N ARG A 64 -16.70 19.55 3.24
CA ARG A 64 -17.08 19.87 1.85
C ARG A 64 -16.31 21.03 1.23
N THR A 65 -15.39 21.67 1.93
CA THR A 65 -14.81 22.95 1.49
C THR A 65 -13.29 23.04 1.40
N THR A 66 -12.51 22.09 1.94
CA THR A 66 -11.04 22.20 1.83
C THR A 66 -10.36 20.81 1.81
N ARG A 67 -9.86 20.42 0.67
CA ARG A 67 -9.12 19.20 0.32
C ARG A 67 -9.95 17.91 0.47
N LYS A 68 -10.09 17.20 -0.63
CA LYS A 68 -10.59 15.82 -0.69
C LYS A 68 -9.63 14.88 0.06
N ILE A 69 -9.73 14.81 1.38
CA ILE A 69 -9.15 13.71 2.15
C ILE A 69 -10.05 12.53 1.82
N GLY A 70 -9.51 11.51 1.15
CA GLY A 70 -10.27 10.34 0.77
C GLY A 70 -10.72 9.56 2.01
N LEU A 71 -11.81 8.82 1.90
CA LEU A 71 -12.32 7.92 2.94
C LEU A 71 -11.43 6.67 3.15
N GLY A 72 -10.32 6.54 2.40
CA GLY A 72 -9.44 5.38 2.44
C GLY A 72 -8.84 5.11 3.82
N VAL A 73 -8.37 6.15 4.52
CA VAL A 73 -7.76 5.98 5.87
C VAL A 73 -8.79 5.53 6.90
N PRO A 74 -9.97 6.18 7.05
CA PRO A 74 -11.01 5.72 7.96
C PRO A 74 -11.48 4.30 7.68
N PHE A 75 -11.68 3.95 6.41
CA PHE A 75 -12.12 2.59 6.04
C PHE A 75 -11.04 1.54 6.30
N PHE A 76 -9.77 1.87 6.12
CA PHE A 76 -8.68 0.95 6.42
C PHE A 76 -8.54 0.71 7.92
N LYS A 77 -8.75 1.76 8.73
CA LYS A 77 -8.83 1.66 10.19
C LYS A 77 -10.00 0.78 10.63
N GLU A 78 -11.20 1.06 10.13
CA GLU A 78 -12.41 0.29 10.46
C GLU A 78 -12.24 -1.19 10.09
N LEU A 79 -11.71 -1.49 8.90
CA LEU A 79 -11.42 -2.86 8.48
C LEU A 79 -10.48 -3.57 9.44
N SER A 80 -9.36 -2.93 9.79
CA SER A 80 -8.36 -3.49 10.72
C SER A 80 -9.01 -3.85 12.08
N GLU A 81 -9.76 -2.91 12.66
CA GLU A 81 -10.46 -3.10 13.94
C GLU A 81 -11.55 -4.20 13.85
N GLN A 82 -12.32 -4.25 12.75
CA GLN A 82 -13.34 -5.27 12.52
C GLN A 82 -12.74 -6.67 12.37
N CYS A 83 -11.56 -6.78 11.76
CA CYS A 83 -10.87 -8.05 11.56
C CYS A 83 -9.94 -8.44 12.72
N GLY A 84 -10.12 -7.85 13.90
CA GLY A 84 -9.41 -8.21 15.13
C GLY A 84 -7.95 -7.81 15.16
N GLY A 85 -7.55 -6.83 14.35
CA GLY A 85 -6.20 -6.30 14.30
C GLY A 85 -6.09 -4.88 14.87
N GLU A 86 -4.98 -4.22 14.54
CA GLU A 86 -4.62 -2.90 15.06
C GLU A 86 -4.32 -1.93 13.91
N PHE A 87 -4.71 -0.68 14.08
CA PHE A 87 -4.39 0.42 13.17
C PHE A 87 -3.47 1.43 13.83
N CYS A 88 -2.43 1.84 13.12
CA CYS A 88 -1.49 2.87 13.57
C CYS A 88 -1.26 3.89 12.44
N LEU A 89 -1.36 5.17 12.78
CA LEU A 89 -1.00 6.28 11.90
C LEU A 89 0.01 7.16 12.63
N VAL A 90 1.20 7.28 12.04
CA VAL A 90 2.26 8.16 12.51
C VAL A 90 2.60 9.14 11.41
N SER A 91 2.51 10.43 11.69
CA SER A 91 2.86 11.47 10.73
C SER A 91 3.47 12.66 11.44
N LYS A 92 4.38 13.33 10.75
CA LYS A 92 4.97 14.58 11.21
C LYS A 92 5.11 15.52 10.03
N GLU A 93 4.71 16.76 10.21
CA GLU A 93 4.82 17.80 9.20
C GLU A 93 6.28 17.95 8.71
N GLY A 94 6.47 17.87 7.39
CA GLY A 94 7.77 17.89 6.73
C GLY A 94 8.58 16.58 6.79
N ALA A 95 8.07 15.51 7.43
CA ALA A 95 8.80 14.24 7.57
C ALA A 95 8.11 13.03 6.91
N GLY A 96 6.84 13.19 6.48
CA GLY A 96 6.07 12.14 5.82
C GLY A 96 5.05 11.46 6.74
N THR A 97 4.49 10.35 6.25
CA THR A 97 3.44 9.60 6.93
C THR A 97 3.71 8.10 6.86
N THR A 98 3.41 7.40 7.93
CA THR A 98 3.38 5.94 7.97
C THR A 98 2.00 5.50 8.48
N ILE A 99 1.34 4.65 7.71
CA ILE A 99 0.08 4.00 8.06
C ILE A 99 0.33 2.51 8.11
N SER A 100 -0.04 1.87 9.20
CA SER A 100 0.05 0.44 9.39
C SER A 100 -1.28 -0.10 9.88
N ALA A 101 -1.74 -1.18 9.28
CA ALA A 101 -2.95 -1.89 9.69
C ALA A 101 -2.68 -3.39 9.70
N SER A 102 -3.00 -4.05 10.79
CA SER A 102 -2.99 -5.51 10.87
C SER A 102 -4.41 -6.06 10.94
N MET A 103 -4.57 -7.33 10.63
CA MET A 103 -5.83 -8.06 10.71
C MET A 103 -5.56 -9.55 10.88
N GLN A 104 -6.47 -10.27 11.53
CA GLN A 104 -6.41 -11.71 11.59
C GLN A 104 -6.63 -12.30 10.20
N ARG A 105 -5.70 -13.17 9.76
CA ARG A 105 -5.68 -13.74 8.41
C ARG A 105 -6.92 -14.59 8.10
N ASP A 106 -7.37 -15.36 9.09
CA ASP A 106 -8.52 -16.26 8.98
C ASP A 106 -9.86 -15.65 9.43
N HIS A 107 -9.90 -14.36 9.74
CA HIS A 107 -11.14 -13.69 10.10
C HIS A 107 -12.12 -13.66 8.92
N TRP A 108 -13.40 -13.91 9.17
CA TRP A 108 -14.45 -13.98 8.14
C TRP A 108 -14.59 -12.71 7.30
N ASP A 109 -14.33 -11.56 7.90
CA ASP A 109 -14.45 -10.26 7.24
C ASP A 109 -13.11 -9.78 6.66
N THR A 110 -12.01 -10.53 6.83
CA THR A 110 -10.72 -10.20 6.20
C THR A 110 -10.84 -10.37 4.68
N PRO A 111 -10.74 -9.28 3.89
CA PRO A 111 -10.91 -9.37 2.46
C PRO A 111 -9.73 -10.13 1.81
N PRO A 112 -9.94 -10.69 0.62
CA PRO A 112 -8.85 -11.27 -0.14
C PRO A 112 -7.80 -10.20 -0.50
N MET A 113 -6.57 -10.62 -0.75
CA MET A 113 -5.45 -9.74 -1.14
C MET A 113 -5.81 -8.87 -2.35
N GLY A 114 -6.49 -9.44 -3.35
CA GLY A 114 -6.78 -8.76 -4.60
C GLY A 114 -5.57 -8.68 -5.54
N ASP A 115 -5.69 -7.85 -6.57
CA ASP A 115 -4.62 -7.62 -7.56
C ASP A 115 -3.66 -6.54 -7.04
N MET A 116 -2.63 -6.99 -6.31
CA MET A 116 -1.67 -6.08 -5.69
C MET A 116 -0.73 -5.46 -6.73
N GLY A 117 -0.38 -6.22 -7.77
CA GLY A 117 0.42 -5.70 -8.87
C GLY A 117 -0.28 -4.53 -9.57
N ASP A 118 -1.59 -4.64 -9.79
CA ASP A 118 -2.40 -3.56 -10.37
C ASP A 118 -2.40 -2.32 -9.47
N ALA A 119 -2.64 -2.50 -8.17
CA ALA A 119 -2.68 -1.40 -7.21
C ALA A 119 -1.34 -0.65 -7.12
N VAL A 120 -0.23 -1.38 -7.04
CA VAL A 120 1.12 -0.81 -6.97
C VAL A 120 1.45 -0.07 -8.26
N MET A 121 1.16 -0.67 -9.43
CA MET A 121 1.47 -0.04 -10.72
C MET A 121 0.63 1.19 -11.00
N ILE A 122 -0.68 1.17 -10.69
CA ILE A 122 -1.54 2.36 -10.83
C ILE A 122 -1.00 3.52 -9.97
N ALA A 123 -0.58 3.24 -8.74
CA ALA A 123 -0.01 4.27 -7.87
C ALA A 123 1.35 4.78 -8.41
N ALA A 124 2.22 3.89 -8.89
CA ALA A 124 3.55 4.23 -9.39
C ALA A 124 3.53 5.04 -10.70
N VAL A 125 2.59 4.77 -11.60
CA VAL A 125 2.48 5.51 -12.87
C VAL A 125 1.71 6.83 -12.73
N ALA A 126 1.00 7.04 -11.62
CA ALA A 126 0.34 8.32 -11.34
C ALA A 126 1.33 9.50 -11.25
N ASP A 127 2.55 9.22 -10.79
CA ASP A 127 3.70 10.11 -10.86
C ASP A 127 4.99 9.30 -10.97
N CYS A 128 5.48 9.14 -12.19
CA CYS A 128 6.68 8.34 -12.47
C CYS A 128 7.98 8.90 -11.84
N SER A 129 7.97 10.10 -11.28
CA SER A 129 9.12 10.65 -10.55
C SER A 129 9.25 10.07 -9.13
N VAL A 130 8.18 9.50 -8.60
CA VAL A 130 8.17 8.89 -7.27
C VAL A 130 8.86 7.53 -7.31
N HIS A 131 9.69 7.28 -6.32
CA HIS A 131 10.33 5.99 -6.09
C HIS A 131 9.39 5.09 -5.28
N PHE A 132 8.85 4.05 -5.89
CA PHE A 132 8.04 3.04 -5.23
C PHE A 132 8.87 1.79 -4.92
N ILE A 133 8.75 1.31 -3.67
CA ILE A 133 9.30 0.04 -3.21
C ILE A 133 8.12 -0.77 -2.65
N PHE A 134 7.87 -1.94 -3.24
CA PHE A 134 6.88 -2.88 -2.74
C PHE A 134 7.60 -4.12 -2.20
N THR A 135 7.26 -4.52 -0.98
CA THR A 135 7.77 -5.70 -0.32
C THR A 135 6.62 -6.60 0.11
N TYR A 136 6.68 -7.86 -0.28
CA TYR A 136 5.82 -8.91 0.24
C TYR A 136 6.68 -9.90 0.99
N GLN A 137 6.34 -10.14 2.25
CA GLN A 137 7.03 -11.07 3.12
C GLN A 137 6.01 -12.03 3.72
N ASN A 138 6.32 -13.32 3.72
CA ASN A 138 5.57 -14.35 4.42
C ASN A 138 6.51 -15.18 5.31
N ASP A 139 6.00 -16.28 5.89
CA ASP A 139 6.77 -17.14 6.80
C ASP A 139 7.94 -17.86 6.11
N THR A 140 7.98 -17.94 4.77
CA THR A 140 8.96 -18.71 3.99
C THR A 140 9.92 -17.84 3.18
N GLY A 141 9.55 -16.59 2.85
CA GLY A 141 10.40 -15.77 2.00
C GLY A 141 10.00 -14.30 1.92
N CYS A 142 10.73 -13.58 1.10
CA CYS A 142 10.52 -12.16 0.87
C CYS A 142 10.70 -11.85 -0.62
N PHE A 143 9.76 -11.10 -1.18
CA PHE A 143 9.82 -10.57 -2.54
C PHE A 143 9.87 -9.04 -2.48
N VAL A 144 10.72 -8.44 -3.31
CA VAL A 144 10.87 -6.98 -3.41
C VAL A 144 10.73 -6.57 -4.87
N PHE A 145 9.95 -5.53 -5.10
CA PHE A 145 9.85 -4.82 -6.37
C PHE A 145 10.24 -3.36 -6.15
N ASP A 146 11.21 -2.87 -6.91
CA ASP A 146 11.73 -1.51 -6.82
C ASP A 146 11.66 -0.82 -8.18
N THR A 147 10.92 0.29 -8.27
CA THR A 147 10.76 1.03 -9.52
C THR A 147 12.06 1.67 -10.03
N GLN A 148 13.03 1.96 -9.17
CA GLN A 148 14.33 2.48 -9.61
C GLN A 148 15.17 1.39 -10.26
N GLU A 149 15.15 0.17 -9.73
CA GLU A 149 15.83 -0.97 -10.35
C GLU A 149 15.25 -1.27 -11.74
N ILE A 150 13.92 -1.27 -11.86
CA ILE A 150 13.25 -1.47 -13.15
C ILE A 150 13.64 -0.37 -14.14
N LYS A 151 13.61 0.90 -13.75
CA LYS A 151 14.02 2.02 -14.60
C LYS A 151 15.49 1.92 -15.02
N ALA A 152 16.38 1.47 -14.12
CA ALA A 152 17.79 1.27 -14.45
C ALA A 152 17.99 0.17 -15.52
N ILE A 153 17.15 -0.87 -15.52
CA ILE A 153 17.17 -1.94 -16.53
C ILE A 153 16.60 -1.46 -17.86
N LEU A 154 15.50 -0.68 -17.83
CA LEU A 154 14.84 -0.19 -19.05
C LEU A 154 15.65 0.89 -19.77
N GLY A 155 16.48 1.65 -19.05
CA GLY A 155 17.17 2.83 -19.58
C GLY A 155 16.25 4.03 -19.81
N ASP A 156 16.80 5.09 -20.40
CA ASP A 156 16.10 6.37 -20.53
C ASP A 156 15.05 6.40 -21.68
N GLU A 157 15.07 5.41 -22.57
CA GLU A 157 14.22 5.38 -23.76
C GLU A 157 12.83 4.77 -23.52
N VAL A 158 12.67 3.99 -22.43
CA VAL A 158 11.45 3.23 -22.13
C VAL A 158 10.86 3.65 -20.80
N SER A 159 9.59 4.01 -20.80
CA SER A 159 8.90 4.44 -19.59
C SER A 159 8.27 3.27 -18.84
N ILE A 160 8.33 3.31 -17.51
CA ILE A 160 7.57 2.37 -16.66
C ILE A 160 6.05 2.51 -16.85
N ALA A 161 5.58 3.63 -17.43
CA ALA A 161 4.19 3.88 -17.76
C ALA A 161 3.78 3.32 -19.13
N ASP A 162 4.70 2.78 -19.91
CA ASP A 162 4.36 2.10 -21.16
C ASP A 162 3.51 0.87 -20.89
N ALA A 163 2.44 0.69 -21.67
CA ALA A 163 1.41 -0.32 -21.40
C ALA A 163 1.97 -1.76 -21.25
N GLU A 164 2.94 -2.12 -22.09
CA GLU A 164 3.57 -3.44 -22.05
C GLU A 164 4.44 -3.60 -20.79
N ILE A 165 5.19 -2.57 -20.43
CA ILE A 165 6.05 -2.57 -19.22
C ILE A 165 5.19 -2.59 -17.97
N MET A 166 4.13 -1.78 -17.93
CA MET A 166 3.18 -1.75 -16.82
C MET A 166 2.53 -3.12 -16.60
N LEU A 167 2.10 -3.79 -17.68
CA LEU A 167 1.52 -5.13 -17.61
C LEU A 167 2.54 -6.14 -17.11
N TRP A 168 3.77 -6.10 -17.62
CA TRP A 168 4.84 -7.00 -17.17
C TRP A 168 5.18 -6.78 -15.69
N CYS A 169 5.32 -5.54 -15.24
CA CYS A 169 5.58 -5.22 -13.82
C CYS A 169 4.45 -5.73 -12.90
N LYS A 170 3.19 -5.53 -13.32
CA LYS A 170 2.02 -6.05 -12.62
C LYS A 170 2.09 -7.57 -12.46
N GLU A 171 2.35 -8.30 -13.55
CA GLU A 171 2.46 -9.75 -13.52
C GLU A 171 3.66 -10.21 -12.67
N TYR A 172 4.78 -9.52 -12.75
CA TYR A 172 5.98 -9.81 -11.96
C TYR A 172 5.71 -9.69 -10.46
N ILE A 173 5.01 -8.62 -10.02
CA ILE A 173 4.60 -8.45 -8.61
C ILE A 173 3.68 -9.59 -8.18
N ASN A 174 2.63 -9.89 -8.96
CA ASN A 174 1.66 -10.93 -8.61
C ASN A 174 2.29 -12.33 -8.58
N GLN A 175 3.25 -12.61 -9.47
CA GLN A 175 4.03 -13.86 -9.45
C GLN A 175 4.93 -13.95 -8.21
N GLY A 176 5.58 -12.84 -7.82
CA GLY A 176 6.39 -12.77 -6.60
C GLY A 176 5.59 -13.11 -5.34
N ILE A 177 4.36 -12.58 -5.24
CA ILE A 177 3.44 -12.91 -4.15
C ILE A 177 3.02 -14.40 -4.20
N ALA A 178 2.68 -14.90 -5.39
CA ALA A 178 2.23 -16.28 -5.55
C ALA A 178 3.34 -17.33 -5.31
N MET A 179 4.59 -16.99 -5.58
CA MET A 179 5.74 -17.89 -5.30
C MET A 179 5.98 -18.03 -3.80
N GLY A 180 5.84 -16.94 -3.03
CA GLY A 180 5.90 -17.00 -1.58
C GLY A 180 4.83 -17.91 -0.96
N ASN A 181 3.63 -17.94 -1.54
CA ASN A 181 2.52 -18.75 -1.01
C ASN A 181 2.59 -20.25 -1.39
N LYS A 182 3.40 -20.66 -2.37
CA LYS A 182 3.46 -22.06 -2.83
C LYS A 182 4.28 -22.98 -1.92
N GLU A 183 5.14 -22.45 -1.08
CA GLU A 183 5.92 -23.24 -0.13
C GLU A 183 5.14 -23.59 1.14
N GLU A 184 3.95 -23.03 1.35
CA GLU A 184 3.09 -23.30 2.50
C GLU A 184 2.21 -24.56 2.36
N ASP A 185 2.07 -25.11 1.14
CA ASP A 185 1.19 -26.25 0.84
C ASP A 185 1.92 -27.63 0.88
N LEU A 186 3.16 -27.71 1.42
CA LEU A 186 3.96 -28.92 1.57
C LEU A 186 4.23 -29.26 3.05
#